data_b3e939de8dadd0451bfb728abdc050aa
#
_entry.id   b3e939de8dadd0451bfb728abdc050aa
#
_cell.length_a   1.000
_cell.length_b   1.000
_cell.length_c   1.000
_cell.angle_alpha   90.00
_cell.angle_beta   90.00
_cell.angle_gamma   90.00
#
_symmetry.space_group_name_H-M   'P 1'
#
loop_
_entity.id
_entity.type
_entity.pdbx_description
1 polymer ?
#
loop_
_entity_poly.entity_id
_entity_poly.type
_entity_poly.pdbx_seq_one_letter_code
_entity_poly.pdbx_strand_id
1 'polypeptide(L)'
;MEISARGNHVTIKGNIKSLQDYQKIKETLDNLTKSYKQITIDVLDSISMTSSVIGYLNKLVMKDGIDLKLNVGNEKLIELLEDLNLLSIFNVKRLVR
;
A
#
# COMPACT_ATOMS: atom_id res chain seq x y z
N MET A 1 10.02 -9.79 -0.71
CA MET A 1 9.54 -8.40 -0.51
C MET A 1 10.27 -7.77 0.67
N GLU A 2 10.70 -6.56 0.51
CA GLU A 2 11.31 -5.78 1.58
C GLU A 2 10.42 -4.59 1.88
N ILE A 3 10.28 -4.23 3.14
CA ILE A 3 9.50 -3.08 3.57
C ILE A 3 10.30 -2.26 4.57
N SER A 4 10.28 -0.95 4.41
CA SER A 4 10.93 -0.03 5.33
C SER A 4 10.04 1.17 5.55
N ALA A 5 10.21 1.84 6.68
CA ALA A 5 9.42 3.03 7.02
C ALA A 5 10.33 4.12 7.56
N ARG A 6 10.04 5.35 7.16
CA ARG A 6 10.70 6.54 7.68
C ARG A 6 9.59 7.55 8.00
N GLY A 7 9.33 7.78 9.29
CA GLY A 7 8.17 8.56 9.69
C GLY A 7 6.90 7.87 9.20
N ASN A 8 6.08 8.60 8.47
CA ASN A 8 4.84 8.05 7.90
C ASN A 8 4.99 7.65 6.42
N HIS A 9 6.21 7.53 5.93
CA HIS A 9 6.50 7.15 4.55
C HIS A 9 7.03 5.71 4.52
N VAL A 10 6.33 4.84 3.82
CA VAL A 10 6.64 3.42 3.72
C VAL A 10 7.11 3.10 2.30
N THR A 11 8.18 2.33 2.19
CA THR A 11 8.70 1.88 0.89
C THR A 11 8.65 0.36 0.84
N ILE A 12 8.04 -0.18 -0.20
CA ILE A 12 7.94 -1.61 -0.45
C ILE A 12 8.70 -1.93 -1.72
N LYS A 13 9.61 -2.89 -1.64
CA LYS A 13 10.47 -3.32 -2.73
C LYS A 13 10.28 -4.82 -2.95
N GLY A 14 10.11 -5.23 -4.20
CA GLY A 14 9.84 -6.63 -4.54
C GLY A 14 8.35 -6.93 -4.58
N ASN A 15 8.01 -8.11 -5.10
CA ASN A 15 6.61 -8.49 -5.29
C ASN A 15 5.91 -8.84 -3.98
N ILE A 16 4.69 -8.35 -3.86
CA ILE A 16 3.78 -8.67 -2.75
C ILE A 16 3.00 -9.93 -3.17
N LYS A 17 3.34 -11.08 -2.59
CA LYS A 17 2.77 -12.34 -3.08
C LYS A 17 2.48 -13.40 -2.02
N SER A 18 2.95 -13.24 -0.78
CA SER A 18 2.82 -14.28 0.23
C SER A 18 2.08 -13.80 1.46
N LEU A 19 1.66 -14.75 2.29
CA LEU A 19 1.06 -14.45 3.58
C LEU A 19 2.05 -13.70 4.47
N GLN A 20 3.34 -14.07 4.41
CA GLN A 20 4.38 -13.38 5.17
C GLN A 20 4.51 -11.92 4.72
N ASP A 21 4.38 -11.65 3.43
CA ASP A 21 4.42 -10.28 2.91
C ASP A 21 3.26 -9.47 3.48
N TYR A 22 2.06 -10.04 3.48
CA TYR A 22 0.88 -9.42 4.06
C TYR A 22 1.11 -9.09 5.54
N GLN A 23 1.64 -10.05 6.31
CA GLN A 23 1.88 -9.88 7.73
C GLN A 23 2.87 -8.76 8.02
N LYS A 24 3.94 -8.66 7.21
CA LYS A 24 4.93 -7.59 7.34
C LYS A 24 4.31 -6.23 7.07
N ILE A 25 3.50 -6.13 6.04
CA ILE A 25 2.82 -4.88 5.68
C ILE A 25 1.86 -4.47 6.80
N LYS A 26 1.04 -5.41 7.24
CA LYS A 26 0.06 -5.16 8.30
C LYS A 26 0.75 -4.71 9.59
N GLU A 27 1.79 -5.40 10.00
CA GLU A 27 2.52 -5.08 11.23
C GLU A 27 3.14 -3.68 11.16
N THR A 28 3.77 -3.37 10.03
CA THR A 28 4.38 -2.05 9.83
C THR A 28 3.34 -0.94 9.89
N LEU A 29 2.23 -1.12 9.18
CA LEU A 29 1.19 -0.08 9.11
C LEU A 29 0.39 0.01 10.40
N ASP A 30 0.13 -1.10 11.09
CA ASP A 30 -0.52 -1.06 12.39
C ASP A 30 0.28 -0.23 13.39
N ASN A 31 1.61 -0.34 13.35
CA ASN A 31 2.47 0.46 14.21
C ASN A 31 2.42 1.94 13.84
N LEU A 32 2.47 2.26 12.54
CA LEU A 32 2.47 3.65 12.10
C LEU A 32 1.13 4.34 12.35
N THR A 33 0.02 3.64 12.19
CA THR A 33 -1.30 4.24 12.36
C THR A 33 -1.66 4.54 13.81
N LYS A 34 -0.84 4.10 14.76
CA LYS A 34 -0.97 4.53 16.16
C LYS A 34 -0.58 6.00 16.32
N SER A 35 0.30 6.49 15.46
CA SER A 35 0.84 7.86 15.57
C SER A 35 0.48 8.77 14.40
N TYR A 36 0.15 8.20 13.23
CA TYR A 36 -0.08 8.98 12.01
C TYR A 36 -1.45 8.69 11.43
N LYS A 37 -2.14 9.75 11.01
CA LYS A 37 -3.41 9.65 10.27
C LYS A 37 -3.21 9.75 8.76
N GLN A 38 -2.01 10.10 8.33
CA GLN A 38 -1.63 10.18 6.92
C GLN A 38 -0.46 9.23 6.69
N ILE A 39 -0.59 8.34 5.70
CA ILE A 39 0.45 7.37 5.36
C ILE A 39 0.69 7.44 3.86
N THR A 40 1.96 7.56 3.47
CA THR A 40 2.36 7.45 2.08
C THR A 40 3.08 6.13 1.89
N ILE A 41 2.66 5.35 0.88
CA ILE A 41 3.29 4.07 0.56
C ILE A 41 3.80 4.12 -0.87
N ASP A 42 5.10 3.88 -1.04
CA ASP A 42 5.71 3.72 -2.35
C ASP A 42 5.89 2.23 -2.63
N VAL A 43 5.20 1.72 -3.64
CA VAL A 43 5.37 0.34 -4.12
C VAL A 43 6.21 0.41 -5.38
N LEU A 44 7.50 0.07 -5.26
CA LEU A 44 8.47 0.37 -6.31
C LEU A 44 8.28 -0.47 -7.57
N ASP A 45 8.10 -1.78 -7.42
CA ASP A 45 8.17 -2.69 -8.56
C ASP A 45 7.26 -3.92 -8.48
N SER A 46 6.40 -4.03 -7.47
CA SER A 46 5.45 -5.15 -7.41
C SER A 46 4.48 -5.10 -8.58
N ILE A 47 4.28 -6.23 -9.24
CA ILE A 47 3.37 -6.33 -10.38
C ILE A 47 1.93 -6.59 -9.95
N SER A 48 1.71 -6.98 -8.70
CA SER A 48 0.38 -7.29 -8.20
C SER A 48 0.32 -7.05 -6.69
N MET A 49 -0.85 -7.26 -6.12
CA MET A 49 -1.08 -7.11 -4.68
C MET A 49 -2.13 -8.14 -4.29
N THR A 50 -1.90 -8.82 -3.17
CA THR A 50 -2.85 -9.85 -2.73
C THR A 50 -4.15 -9.24 -2.24
N SER A 51 -5.23 -10.02 -2.30
CA SER A 51 -6.52 -9.58 -1.79
C SER A 51 -6.48 -9.26 -0.30
N SER A 52 -5.64 -9.96 0.46
CA SER A 52 -5.47 -9.65 1.89
C SER A 52 -4.91 -8.26 2.11
N VAL A 53 -3.90 -7.87 1.32
CA VAL A 53 -3.32 -6.52 1.42
C VAL A 53 -4.32 -5.47 0.97
N ILE A 54 -5.02 -5.72 -0.14
CA ILE A 54 -6.05 -4.81 -0.66
C ILE A 54 -7.14 -4.59 0.40
N GLY A 55 -7.63 -5.68 1.00
CA GLY A 55 -8.65 -5.61 2.04
C GLY A 55 -8.19 -4.85 3.27
N TYR A 56 -6.94 -5.05 3.65
CA TYR A 56 -6.36 -4.34 4.79
C TYR A 56 -6.24 -2.84 4.53
N LEU A 57 -5.74 -2.45 3.34
CA LEU A 57 -5.65 -1.03 2.98
C LEU A 57 -7.03 -0.39 2.89
N ASN A 58 -7.99 -1.12 2.35
CA ASN A 58 -9.36 -0.63 2.27
C ASN A 58 -9.94 -0.38 3.67
N LYS A 59 -9.68 -1.27 4.60
CA LYS A 59 -10.09 -1.11 6.01
C LYS A 59 -9.46 0.15 6.62
N LEU A 60 -8.16 0.37 6.39
CA LEU A 60 -7.47 1.55 6.90
C LEU A 60 -8.14 2.84 6.42
N VAL A 61 -8.49 2.89 5.13
CA VAL A 61 -9.09 4.10 4.54
C VAL A 61 -10.55 4.25 4.95
N MET A 62 -11.34 3.21 4.78
CA MET A 62 -12.80 3.30 4.91
C MET A 62 -13.27 3.20 6.36
N LYS A 63 -12.61 2.40 7.18
CA LYS A 63 -13.02 2.18 8.56
C LYS A 63 -12.23 3.03 9.54
N ASP A 64 -10.91 3.08 9.38
CA ASP A 64 -10.03 3.76 10.33
C ASP A 64 -9.78 5.23 9.97
N GLY A 65 -10.25 5.67 8.81
CA GLY A 65 -10.14 7.07 8.39
C GLY A 65 -8.72 7.52 8.09
N ILE A 66 -7.84 6.60 7.69
CA ILE A 66 -6.46 6.93 7.34
C ILE A 66 -6.44 7.59 5.96
N ASP A 67 -5.73 8.72 5.86
CA ASP A 67 -5.46 9.39 4.59
C ASP A 67 -4.28 8.68 3.93
N LEU A 68 -4.59 7.80 2.98
CA LEU A 68 -3.60 6.99 2.29
C LEU A 68 -3.21 7.61 0.96
N LYS A 69 -1.91 7.60 0.68
CA LYS A 69 -1.38 7.94 -0.64
C LYS A 69 -0.55 6.75 -1.10
N LEU A 70 -0.95 6.15 -2.20
CA LEU A 70 -0.30 4.96 -2.72
C LEU A 70 0.36 5.29 -4.06
N ASN A 71 1.70 5.33 -4.06
CA ASN A 71 2.47 5.59 -5.26
C ASN A 71 2.97 4.26 -5.82
N VAL A 72 2.69 3.98 -7.08
CA VAL A 72 2.93 2.67 -7.70
C VAL A 72 3.84 2.82 -8.90
N GLY A 73 4.92 2.06 -8.92
CA GLY A 73 5.92 2.13 -9.98
C GLY A 73 5.67 1.19 -11.15
N ASN A 74 4.82 0.17 -11.00
CA ASN A 74 4.56 -0.80 -12.06
C ASN A 74 3.16 -0.61 -12.65
N GLU A 75 3.10 -0.51 -13.97
CA GLU A 75 1.86 -0.25 -14.70
C GLU A 75 0.82 -1.34 -14.50
N LYS A 76 1.24 -2.60 -14.40
CA LYS A 76 0.31 -3.72 -14.21
C LYS A 76 -0.42 -3.63 -12.88
N LEU A 77 0.27 -3.18 -11.84
CA LEU A 77 -0.38 -2.98 -10.55
C LEU A 77 -1.36 -1.81 -10.61
N ILE A 78 -1.01 -0.75 -11.30
CA ILE A 78 -1.93 0.38 -11.50
C ILE A 78 -3.20 -0.11 -12.22
N GLU A 79 -3.05 -0.91 -13.29
CA GLU A 79 -4.19 -1.47 -14.01
C GLU A 79 -5.07 -2.34 -13.12
N LEU A 80 -4.47 -3.17 -12.28
CA LEU A 80 -5.20 -4.00 -11.34
C LEU A 80 -6.04 -3.14 -10.40
N LEU A 81 -5.45 -2.10 -9.82
CA LEU A 81 -6.14 -1.21 -8.90
C LEU A 81 -7.25 -0.43 -9.61
N GLU A 82 -7.02 -0.04 -10.85
CA GLU A 82 -8.03 0.62 -11.68
C GLU A 82 -9.22 -0.32 -11.94
N ASP A 83 -8.94 -1.55 -12.31
CA ASP A 83 -9.98 -2.56 -12.57
C ASP A 83 -10.83 -2.84 -11.33
N LEU A 84 -10.26 -2.69 -10.15
CA LEU A 84 -10.95 -2.86 -8.89
C LEU A 84 -11.61 -1.57 -8.37
N ASN A 85 -11.53 -0.49 -9.14
CA ASN A 85 -12.07 0.83 -8.79
C ASN A 85 -11.45 1.40 -7.51
N LEU A 86 -10.15 1.18 -7.33
CA LEU A 86 -9.44 1.58 -6.12
C LEU A 86 -8.52 2.80 -6.29
N LEU A 87 -8.43 3.36 -7.51
CA LEU A 87 -7.52 4.50 -7.75
C LEU A 87 -7.84 5.69 -6.87
N SER A 88 -9.13 6.02 -6.73
CA SER A 88 -9.56 7.15 -5.88
C SER A 88 -9.45 6.81 -4.40
N ILE A 89 -9.91 5.62 -4.02
CA ILE A 89 -9.97 5.20 -2.62
C ILE A 89 -8.58 5.17 -2.01
N PHE A 90 -7.60 4.63 -2.74
CA PHE A 90 -6.22 4.55 -2.27
C PHE A 90 -5.38 5.76 -2.68
N ASN A 91 -5.97 6.71 -3.38
CA ASN A 91 -5.27 7.89 -3.89
C ASN A 91 -4.00 7.44 -4.64
N VAL A 92 -4.21 6.58 -5.64
CA VAL A 92 -3.12 5.95 -6.39
C VAL A 92 -2.53 6.94 -7.38
N LYS A 93 -1.22 7.03 -7.37
CA LYS A 93 -0.47 7.84 -8.34
C LYS A 93 0.69 7.03 -8.88
N ARG A 94 1.12 7.36 -10.09
CA ARG A 94 2.29 6.76 -10.69
C ARG A 94 3.54 7.27 -9.98
N LEU A 95 4.39 6.36 -9.53
CA LEU A 95 5.65 6.72 -8.92
C LEU A 95 6.61 7.20 -10.01
N VAL A 96 7.05 8.44 -9.89
CA VAL A 96 8.00 9.06 -10.83
C VAL A 96 9.39 8.99 -10.22
N ARG A 97 10.33 8.50 -11.01
CA ARG A 97 11.74 8.38 -10.59
C ARG A 97 12.64 9.34 -11.35
#